data_d3fc1a3b7fac00c311fd62e409f1acbe
#
_entry.id   d3fc1a3b7fac00c311fd62e409f1acbe
#
_cell.length_a   1.000
_cell.length_b   1.000
_cell.length_c   1.000
_cell.angle_alpha   90.00
_cell.angle_beta   90.00
_cell.angle_gamma   90.00
#
_symmetry.space_group_name_H-M   'P 1'
#
loop_
_entity.id
_entity.type
_entity.pdbx_description
1 polymer ?
#
loop_
_entity_poly.entity_id
_entity_poly.type
_entity_poly.pdbx_seq_one_letter_code
_entity_poly.pdbx_strand_id
1 'polypeptide(L)'
;GLGEATDVLLIDKELCVGCDNCEVACAETHDGTSRLNRRAGAVFAHVHVPTSCRHCEDPHCMKECPPAAIKRAPGGEVFIQDNCIGCGNCERNCPYGVIQMAYKPPKKPGVWSWLLFGAGPGPGQNHGGKQMPRGPDEQKKAVKCDMCKDQRGGPACVRACPTGAA
;
A
#
# COMPACT_ATOMS: atom_id res chain seq x y z
N GLY A 1 -5.53 -14.60 -18.43
CA GLY A 1 -5.27 -13.30 -18.92
C GLY A 1 -4.57 -12.41 -17.94
N LEU A 2 -3.49 -11.84 -18.39
CA LEU A 2 -2.76 -10.77 -17.70
C LEU A 2 -2.97 -9.43 -18.45
N GLY A 3 -4.05 -9.37 -19.24
CA GLY A 3 -4.15 -8.43 -20.35
C GLY A 3 -4.40 -6.98 -19.98
N GLU A 4 -4.79 -6.65 -18.76
CA GLU A 4 -5.17 -5.28 -18.43
C GLU A 4 -4.29 -4.61 -17.35
N ALA A 5 -3.51 -5.38 -16.60
CA ALA A 5 -2.48 -4.82 -15.74
C ALA A 5 -1.21 -4.58 -16.55
N THR A 6 -0.82 -3.34 -16.69
CA THR A 6 0.35 -2.96 -17.50
C THR A 6 1.67 -3.34 -16.82
N ASP A 7 1.69 -3.39 -15.50
CA ASP A 7 2.93 -3.58 -14.74
C ASP A 7 2.73 -4.42 -13.48
N VAL A 8 3.66 -5.33 -13.23
CA VAL A 8 3.78 -6.12 -12.00
C VAL A 8 5.15 -5.84 -11.42
N LEU A 9 5.23 -5.60 -10.11
CA LEU A 9 6.52 -5.43 -9.44
C LEU A 9 7.30 -6.74 -9.46
N LEU A 10 8.48 -6.69 -10.01
CA LEU A 10 9.48 -7.77 -10.00
C LEU A 10 10.73 -7.27 -9.30
N ILE A 11 11.42 -8.15 -8.59
CA ILE A 11 12.69 -7.83 -7.93
C ILE A 11 13.76 -8.80 -8.44
N ASP A 12 14.82 -8.25 -9.00
CA ASP A 12 16.01 -9.03 -9.34
C ASP A 12 16.81 -9.34 -8.08
N LYS A 13 16.93 -10.63 -7.75
CA LYS A 13 17.63 -11.10 -6.56
C LYS A 13 19.14 -10.91 -6.61
N GLU A 14 19.72 -10.86 -7.79
CA GLU A 14 21.16 -10.64 -7.96
C GLU A 14 21.55 -9.19 -7.65
N LEU A 15 20.63 -8.25 -7.93
CA LEU A 15 20.82 -6.83 -7.67
C LEU A 15 20.28 -6.41 -6.29
N CYS A 16 19.37 -7.19 -5.69
CA CYS A 16 18.72 -6.84 -4.45
C CYS A 16 19.63 -7.04 -3.23
N VAL A 17 20.00 -5.98 -2.57
CA VAL A 17 20.83 -5.97 -1.35
C VAL A 17 20.03 -6.13 -0.05
N GLY A 18 18.72 -6.26 -0.11
CA GLY A 18 17.88 -6.48 1.06
C GLY A 18 17.69 -5.27 1.98
N CYS A 19 17.86 -4.05 1.49
CA CYS A 19 17.83 -2.82 2.29
C CYS A 19 16.43 -2.38 2.76
N ASP A 20 15.35 -3.01 2.30
CA ASP A 20 13.94 -2.71 2.60
C ASP A 20 13.46 -1.29 2.20
N ASN A 21 14.24 -0.50 1.49
CA ASN A 21 13.87 0.85 1.05
C ASN A 21 12.56 0.86 0.24
N CYS A 22 12.28 -0.18 -0.53
CA CYS A 22 11.05 -0.31 -1.29
C CYS A 22 9.80 -0.40 -0.38
N GLU A 23 9.90 -1.11 0.74
CA GLU A 23 8.79 -1.19 1.72
C GLU A 23 8.65 0.11 2.51
N VAL A 24 9.74 0.73 2.91
CA VAL A 24 9.75 2.02 3.62
C VAL A 24 9.15 3.10 2.74
N ALA A 25 9.59 3.24 1.50
CA ALA A 25 9.06 4.22 0.56
C ALA A 25 7.56 4.00 0.24
N CYS A 26 7.15 2.73 0.15
CA CYS A 26 5.74 2.38 0.00
C CYS A 26 4.92 2.84 1.21
N ALA A 27 5.40 2.58 2.43
CA ALA A 27 4.74 2.98 3.66
C ALA A 27 4.66 4.52 3.80
N GLU A 28 5.74 5.24 3.52
CA GLU A 28 5.78 6.70 3.58
C GLU A 28 4.82 7.36 2.59
N THR A 29 4.68 6.77 1.40
CA THR A 29 3.76 7.25 0.36
C THR A 29 2.29 6.95 0.70
N HIS A 30 2.05 5.93 1.52
CA HIS A 30 0.73 5.36 1.76
C HIS A 30 0.34 5.35 3.25
N ASP A 31 0.39 6.49 3.90
CA ASP A 31 -0.11 6.68 5.26
C ASP A 31 0.54 5.76 6.32
N GLY A 32 1.79 5.37 6.13
CA GLY A 32 2.55 4.58 7.09
C GLY A 32 2.37 3.05 6.99
N THR A 33 1.57 2.56 6.04
CA THR A 33 1.37 1.12 5.83
C THR A 33 1.94 0.69 4.49
N SER A 34 2.97 -0.17 4.50
CA SER A 34 3.48 -0.76 3.25
C SER A 34 2.43 -1.67 2.63
N ARG A 35 2.19 -1.47 1.34
CA ARG A 35 1.30 -2.30 0.50
C ARG A 35 2.07 -3.37 -0.26
N LEU A 36 3.34 -3.53 0.08
CA LEU A 36 4.30 -4.46 -0.48
C LEU A 36 4.93 -5.26 0.65
N ASN A 37 5.07 -6.57 0.47
CA ASN A 37 5.91 -7.42 1.31
C ASN A 37 7.00 -8.05 0.43
N ARG A 38 8.22 -7.54 0.54
CA ARG A 38 9.38 -7.99 -0.20
C ARG A 38 9.85 -9.40 0.21
N ARG A 39 9.64 -9.75 1.48
CA ARG A 39 10.13 -11.02 2.03
C ARG A 39 9.25 -12.21 1.67
N ALA A 40 7.99 -11.95 1.32
CA ALA A 40 7.03 -12.97 0.91
C ALA A 40 6.80 -12.92 -0.60
N GLY A 41 6.42 -14.04 -1.17
CA GLY A 41 6.12 -14.18 -2.58
C GLY A 41 6.91 -15.29 -3.26
N ALA A 42 6.64 -15.50 -4.54
CA ALA A 42 7.24 -16.56 -5.34
C ALA A 42 8.62 -16.15 -5.88
N VAL A 43 9.53 -17.10 -5.97
CA VAL A 43 10.86 -16.92 -6.56
C VAL A 43 11.00 -17.84 -7.76
N PHE A 44 11.39 -17.26 -8.89
CA PHE A 44 11.65 -17.97 -10.14
C PHE A 44 13.07 -17.65 -10.59
N ALA A 45 13.99 -18.59 -10.47
CA ALA A 45 15.41 -18.38 -10.73
C ALA A 45 15.96 -17.14 -9.96
N HIS A 46 16.36 -16.10 -10.67
CA HIS A 46 16.86 -14.84 -10.11
C HIS A 46 15.78 -13.78 -9.90
N VAL A 47 14.54 -14.03 -10.33
CA VAL A 47 13.43 -13.09 -10.20
C VAL A 47 12.57 -13.42 -8.99
N HIS A 48 12.37 -12.46 -8.13
CA HIS A 48 11.44 -12.53 -7.01
C HIS A 48 10.18 -11.71 -7.33
N VAL A 49 9.04 -12.34 -7.20
CA VAL A 49 7.72 -11.71 -7.35
C VAL A 49 7.18 -11.44 -5.95
N PRO A 50 7.36 -10.25 -5.37
CA PRO A 50 6.98 -9.97 -3.99
C PRO A 50 5.45 -10.04 -3.81
N THR A 51 5.02 -10.18 -2.57
CA THR A 51 3.59 -10.13 -2.25
C THR A 51 3.08 -8.70 -2.38
N SER A 52 2.46 -8.42 -3.52
CA SER A 52 1.81 -7.16 -3.86
C SER A 52 0.60 -7.41 -4.75
N CYS A 53 -0.25 -6.41 -4.97
CA CYS A 53 -1.42 -6.57 -5.83
C CYS A 53 -1.01 -6.93 -7.27
N ARG A 54 -1.73 -7.90 -7.86
CA ARG A 54 -1.52 -8.35 -9.24
C ARG A 54 -2.36 -7.60 -10.27
N HIS A 55 -3.21 -6.69 -9.83
CA HIS A 55 -4.13 -5.93 -10.68
C HIS A 55 -4.89 -6.83 -11.68
N CYS A 56 -5.42 -7.96 -11.16
CA CYS A 56 -6.03 -9.03 -11.93
C CYS A 56 -7.00 -8.50 -13.00
N GLU A 57 -7.01 -9.15 -14.18
CA GLU A 57 -7.98 -8.85 -15.24
C GLU A 57 -9.42 -9.03 -14.77
N ASP A 58 -9.68 -10.11 -14.03
CA ASP A 58 -10.96 -10.40 -13.39
C ASP A 58 -10.84 -10.34 -11.84
N PRO A 59 -10.90 -9.15 -11.23
CA PRO A 59 -10.61 -8.99 -9.82
C PRO A 59 -11.80 -9.38 -8.93
N HIS A 60 -11.76 -10.55 -8.29
CA HIS A 60 -12.76 -11.01 -7.32
C HIS A 60 -12.99 -9.98 -6.20
N CYS A 61 -11.94 -9.29 -5.76
CA CYS A 61 -12.05 -8.25 -4.74
C CYS A 61 -12.97 -7.08 -5.16
N MET A 62 -13.05 -6.79 -6.45
CA MET A 62 -13.93 -5.74 -6.99
C MET A 62 -15.38 -6.23 -7.08
N LYS A 63 -15.59 -7.47 -7.52
CA LYS A 63 -16.93 -8.08 -7.64
C LYS A 63 -17.60 -8.21 -6.28
N GLU A 64 -16.85 -8.61 -5.27
CA GLU A 64 -17.34 -8.86 -3.92
C GLU A 64 -17.33 -7.63 -3.01
N CYS A 65 -17.19 -6.43 -3.56
CA CYS A 65 -17.18 -5.18 -2.81
C CYS A 65 -18.59 -4.55 -2.74
N PRO A 66 -19.30 -4.63 -1.59
CA PRO A 66 -20.69 -4.13 -1.50
C PRO A 66 -20.84 -2.64 -1.86
N PRO A 67 -19.97 -1.72 -1.35
CA PRO A 67 -20.08 -0.30 -1.70
C PRO A 67 -19.45 0.01 -3.07
N ALA A 68 -19.02 -0.99 -3.85
CA ALA A 68 -18.30 -0.81 -5.11
C ALA A 68 -17.11 0.17 -5.01
N ALA A 69 -16.40 0.12 -3.86
CA ALA A 69 -15.28 1.00 -3.56
C ALA A 69 -14.00 0.63 -4.30
N ILE A 70 -13.93 -0.55 -4.91
CA ILE A 70 -12.77 -0.99 -5.70
C ILE A 70 -13.05 -0.71 -7.16
N LYS A 71 -12.15 0.02 -7.80
CA LYS A 71 -12.27 0.46 -9.19
C LYS A 71 -10.99 0.15 -9.96
N ARG A 72 -11.12 0.15 -11.28
CA ARG A 72 -10.00 0.08 -12.22
C ARG A 72 -9.78 1.44 -12.83
N ALA A 73 -8.54 1.90 -12.85
CA ALA A 73 -8.14 3.11 -13.57
C ALA A 73 -7.94 2.81 -15.08
N PRO A 74 -7.94 3.83 -15.93
CA PRO A 74 -7.70 3.66 -17.37
C PRO A 74 -6.36 2.99 -17.70
N GLY A 75 -5.36 3.11 -16.83
CA GLY A 75 -4.06 2.43 -16.97
C GLY A 75 -4.06 0.95 -16.58
N GLY A 76 -5.19 0.42 -16.11
CA GLY A 76 -5.33 -0.99 -15.70
C GLY A 76 -5.18 -1.20 -14.20
N GLU A 77 -4.72 -0.22 -13.43
CA GLU A 77 -4.52 -0.31 -12.00
C GLU A 77 -5.86 -0.46 -11.27
N VAL A 78 -5.96 -1.48 -10.43
CA VAL A 78 -7.09 -1.64 -9.52
C VAL A 78 -6.76 -0.92 -8.22
N PHE A 79 -7.64 -0.06 -7.73
CA PHE A 79 -7.44 0.75 -6.52
C PHE A 79 -8.69 0.79 -5.65
N ILE A 80 -8.53 1.25 -4.40
CA ILE A 80 -9.62 1.35 -3.43
C ILE A 80 -9.93 2.83 -3.20
N GLN A 81 -11.20 3.20 -3.31
CA GLN A 81 -11.71 4.54 -3.09
C GLN A 81 -12.02 4.80 -1.61
N ASP A 82 -12.21 6.07 -1.26
CA ASP A 82 -12.48 6.50 0.12
C ASP A 82 -13.83 6.03 0.68
N ASN A 83 -14.80 5.64 -0.16
CA ASN A 83 -16.07 5.07 0.24
C ASN A 83 -16.00 3.62 0.74
N CYS A 84 -14.79 3.09 0.94
CA CYS A 84 -14.57 1.79 1.58
C CYS A 84 -15.12 1.78 3.01
N ILE A 85 -15.98 0.81 3.31
CA ILE A 85 -16.59 0.62 4.63
C ILE A 85 -15.83 -0.35 5.55
N GLY A 86 -14.73 -0.94 5.07
CA GLY A 86 -13.90 -1.85 5.87
C GLY A 86 -14.52 -3.22 6.17
N CYS A 87 -15.42 -3.72 5.34
CA CYS A 87 -16.11 -5.01 5.57
C CYS A 87 -15.22 -6.26 5.47
N GLY A 88 -14.01 -6.15 4.90
CA GLY A 88 -13.05 -7.26 4.78
C GLY A 88 -13.36 -8.29 3.69
N ASN A 89 -14.43 -8.14 2.90
CA ASN A 89 -14.76 -9.10 1.84
C ASN A 89 -13.64 -9.23 0.80
N CYS A 90 -13.06 -8.11 0.40
CA CYS A 90 -11.96 -8.08 -0.57
C CYS A 90 -10.70 -8.80 -0.06
N GLU A 91 -10.40 -8.72 1.26
CA GLU A 91 -9.28 -9.42 1.88
C GLU A 91 -9.50 -10.94 1.82
N ARG A 92 -10.70 -11.41 2.19
CA ARG A 92 -11.05 -12.85 2.16
C ARG A 92 -11.08 -13.44 0.74
N ASN A 93 -11.50 -12.66 -0.23
CA ASN A 93 -11.64 -13.12 -1.63
C ASN A 93 -10.38 -12.88 -2.49
N CYS A 94 -9.30 -12.34 -1.92
CA CYS A 94 -8.06 -12.17 -2.65
C CYS A 94 -7.25 -13.49 -2.64
N PRO A 95 -7.04 -14.16 -3.80
CA PRO A 95 -6.32 -15.42 -3.83
C PRO A 95 -4.82 -15.27 -3.51
N TYR A 96 -4.31 -14.04 -3.55
CA TYR A 96 -2.90 -13.73 -3.27
C TYR A 96 -2.67 -13.20 -1.86
N GLY A 97 -3.72 -12.96 -1.07
CA GLY A 97 -3.60 -12.43 0.29
C GLY A 97 -2.92 -11.06 0.39
N VAL A 98 -3.05 -10.22 -0.62
CA VAL A 98 -2.31 -8.95 -0.74
C VAL A 98 -3.09 -7.74 -0.20
N ILE A 99 -4.35 -7.93 0.17
CA ILE A 99 -5.19 -6.88 0.71
C ILE A 99 -5.08 -6.92 2.23
N GLN A 100 -4.77 -5.80 2.83
CA GLN A 100 -4.63 -5.65 4.28
C GLN A 100 -5.73 -4.74 4.79
N MET A 101 -6.16 -4.98 6.04
CA MET A 101 -7.08 -4.08 6.73
C MET A 101 -6.27 -3.16 7.64
N ALA A 102 -6.14 -1.90 7.28
CA ALA A 102 -5.37 -0.91 8.03
C ALA A 102 -6.26 0.21 8.57
N TYR A 103 -5.83 0.81 9.66
CA TYR A 103 -6.41 2.03 10.18
C TYR A 103 -5.75 3.23 9.49
N LYS A 104 -6.55 4.21 9.10
CA LYS A 104 -6.00 5.47 8.59
C LYS A 104 -5.33 6.20 9.77
N PRO A 105 -4.06 6.57 9.67
CA PRO A 105 -3.43 7.33 10.74
C PRO A 105 -4.18 8.66 10.94
N PRO A 106 -4.29 9.16 12.16
CA PRO A 106 -4.89 10.46 12.42
C PRO A 106 -4.14 11.53 11.62
N LYS A 107 -4.87 12.50 11.08
CA LYS A 107 -4.26 13.64 10.39
C LYS A 107 -3.23 14.29 11.31
N LYS A 108 -2.00 14.45 10.85
CA LYS A 108 -0.97 15.15 11.61
C LYS A 108 -1.51 16.54 11.99
N PRO A 109 -1.49 16.92 13.27
CA PRO A 109 -1.90 18.27 13.66
C PRO A 109 -1.04 19.28 12.89
N GLY A 110 -1.66 20.31 12.39
CA GLY A 110 -0.95 21.38 11.69
C GLY A 110 0.11 22.01 12.59
N VAL A 111 1.18 22.54 12.01
CA VAL A 111 2.28 23.22 12.74
C VAL A 111 1.75 24.26 13.75
N TRP A 112 0.70 24.97 13.39
CA TRP A 112 0.03 25.95 14.25
C TRP A 112 -0.67 25.34 15.48
N SER A 113 -1.27 24.14 15.30
CA SER A 113 -1.89 23.42 16.42
C SER A 113 -0.85 22.94 17.42
N TRP A 114 0.32 22.52 16.95
CA TRP A 114 1.43 22.14 17.80
C TRP A 114 2.02 23.36 18.55
N LEU A 115 2.20 24.48 17.84
CA LEU A 115 2.83 25.69 18.39
C LEU A 115 1.94 26.40 19.43
N LEU A 116 0.61 26.40 19.21
CA LEU A 116 -0.34 27.13 20.05
C LEU A 116 -0.95 26.30 21.18
N PHE A 117 -1.09 24.99 20.99
CA PHE A 117 -1.81 24.10 21.90
C PHE A 117 -0.98 22.92 22.40
N GLY A 118 0.26 22.77 21.98
CA GLY A 118 1.12 21.64 22.33
C GLY A 118 0.56 20.27 21.94
N ALA A 119 -0.43 20.24 21.03
CA ALA A 119 -1.14 19.03 20.67
C ALA A 119 -0.40 18.27 19.55
N GLY A 120 0.10 17.10 19.87
CA GLY A 120 0.70 16.17 18.93
C GLY A 120 2.22 16.03 19.05
N PRO A 121 2.82 15.07 18.33
CA PRO A 121 4.27 14.90 18.31
C PRO A 121 4.93 16.07 17.61
N GLY A 122 6.03 16.53 18.16
CA GLY A 122 6.84 17.60 17.60
C GLY A 122 7.35 17.30 16.18
N PRO A 123 7.78 18.34 15.43
CA PRO A 123 8.38 18.15 14.13
C PRO A 123 9.61 17.26 14.25
N GLY A 124 9.65 16.17 13.47
CA GLY A 124 10.75 15.20 13.44
C GLY A 124 10.58 13.97 14.34
N GLN A 125 9.52 13.88 15.14
CA GLN A 125 9.20 12.65 15.84
C GLN A 125 8.44 11.71 14.92
N ASN A 126 9.12 10.64 14.49
CA ASN A 126 8.47 9.53 13.83
C ASN A 126 7.55 8.83 14.83
N HIS A 127 6.33 8.57 14.42
CA HIS A 127 5.39 7.73 15.18
C HIS A 127 5.89 6.28 15.18
N GLY A 128 6.98 6.03 15.89
CA GLY A 128 7.50 4.69 16.10
C GLY A 128 6.55 3.88 16.96
N GLY A 129 5.77 3.03 16.33
CA GLY A 129 5.31 1.76 16.87
C GLY A 129 4.39 1.71 18.08
N LYS A 130 4.06 2.77 18.76
CA LYS A 130 3.02 2.75 19.79
C LYS A 130 1.68 3.15 19.16
N GLN A 131 0.82 2.18 18.97
CA GLN A 131 -0.58 2.43 18.63
C GLN A 131 -1.18 3.33 19.72
N MET A 132 -1.48 4.58 19.33
CA MET A 132 -2.25 5.47 20.20
C MET A 132 -3.62 4.82 20.50
N PRO A 133 -4.20 5.09 21.67
CA PRO A 133 -5.55 4.61 21.98
C PRO A 133 -6.51 5.04 20.87
N ARG A 134 -7.21 4.08 20.31
CA ARG A 134 -8.12 4.27 19.19
C ARG A 134 -9.35 5.03 19.65
N GLY A 135 -9.65 6.13 18.94
CA GLY A 135 -10.95 6.77 19.10
C GLY A 135 -12.07 5.88 18.57
N PRO A 136 -13.31 6.05 19.07
CA PRO A 136 -14.45 5.22 18.67
C PRO A 136 -14.84 5.32 17.19
N ASP A 137 -14.29 6.28 16.44
CA ASP A 137 -14.63 6.57 15.04
C ASP A 137 -13.59 6.10 14.00
N GLU A 138 -12.52 5.40 14.41
CA GLU A 138 -11.51 4.93 13.48
C GLU A 138 -11.96 3.65 12.76
N GLN A 139 -12.51 3.81 11.56
CA GLN A 139 -12.85 2.69 10.70
C GLN A 139 -11.60 2.09 10.06
N LYS A 140 -11.45 0.77 10.20
CA LYS A 140 -10.55 -0.03 9.40
C LYS A 140 -10.93 0.08 7.94
N LYS A 141 -9.97 0.38 7.05
CA LYS A 141 -10.17 0.37 5.60
C LYS A 141 -9.24 -0.63 4.95
N ALA A 142 -9.69 -1.19 3.85
CA ALA A 142 -8.85 -2.06 3.04
C ALA A 142 -7.76 -1.23 2.35
N VAL A 143 -6.52 -1.73 2.37
CA VAL A 143 -5.39 -1.14 1.66
C VAL A 143 -4.71 -2.21 0.80
N LYS A 144 -4.24 -1.82 -0.37
CA LYS A 144 -3.48 -2.66 -1.28
C LYS A 144 -2.66 -1.78 -2.23
N CYS A 145 -1.69 -2.36 -2.92
CA CYS A 145 -0.93 -1.67 -3.95
C CYS A 145 -1.87 -1.11 -5.03
N ASP A 146 -1.68 0.15 -5.37
CA ASP A 146 -2.38 0.90 -6.42
C ASP A 146 -1.41 1.40 -7.50
N MET A 147 -0.18 0.86 -7.51
CA MET A 147 0.94 1.26 -8.39
C MET A 147 1.31 2.74 -8.28
N CYS A 148 0.95 3.36 -7.15
CA CYS A 148 1.15 4.80 -6.91
C CYS A 148 0.57 5.67 -8.04
N LYS A 149 -0.62 5.32 -8.54
CA LYS A 149 -1.29 5.93 -9.71
C LYS A 149 -1.37 7.46 -9.68
N ASP A 150 -1.39 8.06 -8.48
CA ASP A 150 -1.48 9.50 -8.28
C ASP A 150 -0.09 10.15 -8.08
N GLN A 151 0.99 9.37 -8.17
CA GLN A 151 2.36 9.86 -7.98
C GLN A 151 3.05 10.13 -9.31
N ARG A 152 3.62 11.33 -9.45
CA ARG A 152 4.48 11.63 -10.59
C ARG A 152 5.79 10.84 -10.49
N GLY A 153 6.21 10.22 -11.59
CA GLY A 153 7.47 9.47 -11.68
C GLY A 153 7.33 7.97 -11.33
N GLY A 154 6.11 7.43 -11.25
CA GLY A 154 5.87 6.00 -11.08
C GLY A 154 5.96 5.50 -9.63
N PRO A 155 5.98 4.18 -9.44
CA PRO A 155 5.93 3.56 -8.12
C PRO A 155 7.07 3.98 -7.20
N ALA A 156 6.74 4.35 -5.95
CA ALA A 156 7.72 4.80 -4.97
C ALA A 156 8.76 3.72 -4.61
N CYS A 157 8.34 2.45 -4.58
CA CYS A 157 9.23 1.31 -4.33
C CYS A 157 10.32 1.18 -5.39
N VAL A 158 9.99 1.40 -6.66
CA VAL A 158 10.95 1.36 -7.78
C VAL A 158 11.94 2.53 -7.68
N ARG A 159 11.43 3.74 -7.47
CA ARG A 159 12.27 4.94 -7.35
C ARG A 159 13.21 4.92 -6.16
N ALA A 160 12.82 4.27 -5.08
CA ALA A 160 13.63 4.18 -3.85
C ALA A 160 14.66 3.05 -3.88
N CYS A 161 14.64 2.21 -4.91
CA CYS A 161 15.59 1.10 -5.03
C CYS A 161 16.97 1.62 -5.45
N PRO A 162 18.02 1.53 -4.59
CA PRO A 162 19.32 2.09 -4.90
C PRO A 162 20.09 1.30 -5.96
N THR A 163 19.74 0.03 -6.15
CA THR A 163 20.41 -0.86 -7.09
C THR A 163 19.65 -1.07 -8.39
N GLY A 164 18.41 -0.54 -8.50
CA GLY A 164 17.55 -0.80 -9.64
C GLY A 164 17.04 -2.24 -9.71
N ALA A 165 17.03 -2.96 -8.60
CA ALA A 165 16.54 -4.35 -8.53
C ALA A 165 15.00 -4.45 -8.64
N ALA A 166 14.27 -3.36 -8.29
CA ALA A 166 12.82 -3.30 -8.28
C ALA A 166 12.28 -2.50 -9.46
#